data_144b374167763397c7527677ce6c9eaa
#
_entry.id   144b374167763397c7527677ce6c9eaa
#
_cell.length_a   1.000
_cell.length_b   1.000
_cell.length_c   1.000
_cell.angle_alpha   90.00
_cell.angle_beta   90.00
_cell.angle_gamma   90.00
#
_symmetry.space_group_name_H-M   'P 1'
#
loop_
_entity.id
_entity.type
_entity.pdbx_description
1 polymer ?
#
loop_
_entity_poly.entity_id
_entity_poly.type
_entity_poly.pdbx_seq_one_letter_code
_entity_poly.pdbx_strand_id
1 'polypeptide(L)'
;MIRFGVIGTSSITDEFIRCAKLHEEFFLQAVYSRTEEQGRIFADKHGAKHVFTNLEEMAQSNLIDAVYIASPNSLHASQAILFMSHGKHVLCEKPLASNFKEVSLMVEAAKKYQILLMEALKTTFLPNFQAIKQNIHKIGTVRKFFSNFCQYSSRYDEYKAGKILNAFNPALSNGSIMDIGVYCIYPAVYLFGKPERVSANAIMLDSGIDGAGSIILHYSEMEVIISHSKITNSAAINEIQGEKGVIVINKMSTPKQVKIIYRDGSSEELQQDQSNDFMFYEVQEFISLIKNNKIESTINSFQLSLEVIEIMDECRRQIGLRFPADEGIGESF
;
A
#
# COMPACT_ATOMS: atom_id res chain seq x y z
N MET A 1 2.29 -12.31 22.82
CA MET A 1 3.40 -12.00 21.89
C MET A 1 3.13 -12.75 20.60
N ILE A 2 3.14 -12.07 19.47
CA ILE A 2 2.88 -12.62 18.13
C ILE A 2 4.22 -12.86 17.43
N ARG A 3 4.46 -14.09 16.99
CA ARG A 3 5.70 -14.49 16.32
C ARG A 3 5.59 -14.24 14.82
N PHE A 4 6.37 -13.29 14.33
CA PHE A 4 6.37 -12.91 12.92
C PHE A 4 7.46 -13.63 12.12
N GLY A 5 7.09 -14.05 10.92
CA GLY A 5 8.01 -14.30 9.83
C GLY A 5 8.02 -13.12 8.86
N VAL A 6 9.12 -12.89 8.16
CA VAL A 6 9.19 -11.87 7.10
C VAL A 6 9.64 -12.49 5.79
N ILE A 7 9.03 -12.07 4.67
CA ILE A 7 9.37 -12.45 3.31
C ILE A 7 9.88 -11.22 2.57
N GLY A 8 11.12 -11.27 2.12
CA GLY A 8 11.83 -10.14 1.54
C GLY A 8 12.86 -9.56 2.50
N THR A 9 14.01 -9.16 1.94
CA THR A 9 15.19 -8.65 2.69
C THR A 9 15.58 -7.26 2.19
N SER A 10 14.59 -6.44 1.81
CA SER A 10 14.78 -5.10 1.28
C SER A 10 14.68 -4.02 2.37
N SER A 11 14.97 -2.77 1.99
CA SER A 11 14.89 -1.62 2.90
C SER A 11 13.48 -1.40 3.50
N ILE A 12 12.41 -1.80 2.80
CA ILE A 12 11.06 -1.71 3.37
C ILE A 12 10.87 -2.72 4.50
N THR A 13 11.44 -3.91 4.39
CA THR A 13 11.42 -4.90 5.46
C THR A 13 12.29 -4.45 6.65
N ASP A 14 13.44 -3.80 6.39
CA ASP A 14 14.24 -3.17 7.45
C ASP A 14 13.40 -2.15 8.23
N GLU A 15 12.70 -1.27 7.53
CA GLU A 15 11.87 -0.22 8.11
C GLU A 15 10.68 -0.82 8.88
N PHE A 16 10.01 -1.83 8.30
CA PHE A 16 8.93 -2.55 8.98
C PHE A 16 9.40 -3.13 10.31
N ILE A 17 10.49 -3.90 10.32
CA ILE A 17 11.00 -4.53 11.54
C ILE A 17 11.40 -3.48 12.58
N ARG A 18 12.02 -2.37 12.15
CA ARG A 18 12.38 -1.27 13.03
C ARG A 18 11.17 -0.67 13.74
N CYS A 19 10.10 -0.39 12.99
CA CYS A 19 8.86 0.15 13.53
C CYS A 19 8.09 -0.90 14.37
N ALA A 20 8.05 -2.15 13.91
CA ALA A 20 7.32 -3.23 14.58
C ALA A 20 7.91 -3.56 15.97
N LYS A 21 9.23 -3.47 16.12
CA LYS A 21 9.91 -3.67 17.41
C LYS A 21 9.55 -2.65 18.50
N LEU A 22 8.90 -1.56 18.14
CA LEU A 22 8.34 -0.62 19.12
C LEU A 22 7.07 -1.15 19.80
N HIS A 23 6.45 -2.18 19.21
CA HIS A 23 5.28 -2.84 19.78
C HIS A 23 5.70 -4.02 20.67
N GLU A 24 5.32 -4.01 21.94
CA GLU A 24 5.73 -5.00 22.95
C GLU A 24 5.35 -6.46 22.62
N GLU A 25 4.30 -6.66 21.83
CA GLU A 25 3.81 -7.97 21.43
C GLU A 25 4.37 -8.46 20.10
N PHE A 26 5.20 -7.67 19.43
CA PHE A 26 5.87 -8.09 18.20
C PHE A 26 7.14 -8.88 18.52
N PHE A 27 7.30 -10.03 17.85
CA PHE A 27 8.53 -10.82 17.95
C PHE A 27 8.94 -11.33 16.57
N LEU A 28 10.11 -10.90 16.08
CA LEU A 28 10.66 -11.44 14.83
C LEU A 28 11.28 -12.80 15.07
N GLN A 29 10.62 -13.83 14.56
CA GLN A 29 11.02 -15.22 14.75
C GLN A 29 11.80 -15.78 13.58
N ALA A 30 11.40 -15.46 12.35
CA ALA A 30 11.91 -16.10 11.15
C ALA A 30 12.06 -15.10 9.97
N VAL A 31 13.01 -15.42 9.09
CA VAL A 31 13.24 -14.72 7.82
C VAL A 31 13.17 -15.74 6.70
N TYR A 32 12.45 -15.42 5.62
CA TYR A 32 12.59 -16.13 4.36
C TYR A 32 13.50 -15.37 3.40
N SER A 33 14.42 -16.08 2.78
CA SER A 33 15.25 -15.58 1.68
C SER A 33 15.45 -16.67 0.63
N ARG A 34 15.65 -16.27 -0.64
CA ARG A 34 15.95 -17.21 -1.74
C ARG A 34 17.27 -17.96 -1.55
N THR A 35 18.20 -17.38 -0.80
CA THR A 35 19.47 -18.01 -0.45
C THR A 35 19.67 -17.98 1.06
N GLU A 36 20.27 -19.03 1.60
CA GLU A 36 20.53 -19.13 3.04
C GLU A 36 21.52 -18.05 3.51
N GLU A 37 22.53 -17.73 2.71
CA GLU A 37 23.52 -16.70 3.03
C GLU A 37 22.85 -15.32 3.26
N GLN A 38 22.04 -14.85 2.31
CA GLN A 38 21.33 -13.59 2.44
C GLN A 38 20.33 -13.62 3.60
N GLY A 39 19.67 -14.77 3.79
CA GLY A 39 18.77 -14.97 4.92
C GLY A 39 19.47 -14.85 6.27
N ARG A 40 20.65 -15.46 6.43
CA ARG A 40 21.45 -15.37 7.66
C ARG A 40 21.94 -13.95 7.94
N ILE A 41 22.49 -13.27 6.94
CA ILE A 41 22.93 -11.86 7.08
C ILE A 41 21.76 -10.99 7.57
N PHE A 42 20.57 -11.16 6.99
CA PHE A 42 19.40 -10.38 7.38
C PHE A 42 18.86 -10.80 8.76
N ALA A 43 18.83 -12.09 9.06
CA ALA A 43 18.42 -12.62 10.36
C ALA A 43 19.32 -12.12 11.49
N ASP A 44 20.63 -12.17 11.32
CA ASP A 44 21.61 -11.69 12.30
C ASP A 44 21.47 -10.19 12.56
N LYS A 45 21.30 -9.41 11.49
CA LYS A 45 21.04 -7.95 11.58
C LYS A 45 19.85 -7.61 12.45
N HIS A 46 18.79 -8.41 12.37
CA HIS A 46 17.52 -8.14 13.04
C HIS A 46 17.24 -9.01 14.27
N GLY A 47 18.10 -9.99 14.55
CA GLY A 47 17.97 -10.90 15.69
C GLY A 47 16.89 -11.97 15.48
N ALA A 48 16.58 -12.36 14.25
CA ALA A 48 15.70 -13.48 13.96
C ALA A 48 16.42 -14.81 14.21
N LYS A 49 15.69 -15.79 14.76
CA LYS A 49 16.29 -17.08 15.17
C LYS A 49 16.36 -18.09 14.04
N HIS A 50 15.49 -17.98 13.05
CA HIS A 50 15.32 -18.99 12.01
C HIS A 50 15.40 -18.36 10.63
N VAL A 51 16.02 -19.11 9.71
CA VAL A 51 16.08 -18.77 8.28
C VAL A 51 15.43 -19.89 7.50
N PHE A 52 14.57 -19.56 6.56
CA PHE A 52 13.95 -20.47 5.63
C PHE A 52 14.32 -20.09 4.19
N THR A 53 14.60 -21.11 3.37
CA THR A 53 14.79 -20.95 1.92
C THR A 53 13.65 -21.60 1.12
N ASN A 54 12.72 -22.26 1.81
CA ASN A 54 11.51 -22.84 1.27
C ASN A 54 10.28 -22.22 1.96
N LEU A 55 9.38 -21.62 1.17
CA LEU A 55 8.16 -20.96 1.66
C LEU A 55 7.16 -21.95 2.27
N GLU A 56 7.04 -23.14 1.67
CA GLU A 56 6.15 -24.20 2.16
C GLU A 56 6.57 -24.67 3.55
N GLU A 57 7.86 -24.94 3.73
CA GLU A 57 8.41 -25.33 5.05
C GLU A 57 8.17 -24.24 6.11
N MET A 58 8.34 -22.96 5.72
CA MET A 58 8.07 -21.83 6.62
C MET A 58 6.58 -21.75 6.97
N ALA A 59 5.69 -21.91 5.99
CA ALA A 59 4.24 -21.87 6.20
C ALA A 59 3.75 -23.01 7.10
N GLN A 60 4.27 -24.23 6.91
CA GLN A 60 3.93 -25.41 7.70
C GLN A 60 4.52 -25.38 9.12
N SER A 61 5.53 -24.55 9.37
CA SER A 61 6.20 -24.51 10.66
C SER A 61 5.28 -23.98 11.78
N ASN A 62 5.47 -24.51 12.99
CA ASN A 62 4.83 -23.98 14.20
C ASN A 62 5.61 -22.82 14.85
N LEU A 63 6.59 -22.25 14.14
CA LEU A 63 7.47 -21.22 14.68
C LEU A 63 6.86 -19.83 14.59
N ILE A 64 5.97 -19.58 13.62
CA ILE A 64 5.36 -18.27 13.35
C ILE A 64 3.84 -18.32 13.46
N ASP A 65 3.25 -17.20 13.86
CA ASP A 65 1.81 -16.98 13.94
C ASP A 65 1.32 -16.10 12.80
N ALA A 66 2.20 -15.20 12.33
CA ALA A 66 1.91 -14.24 11.29
C ALA A 66 3.11 -14.05 10.34
N VAL A 67 2.84 -13.58 9.13
CA VAL A 67 3.86 -13.25 8.13
C VAL A 67 3.67 -11.83 7.62
N TYR A 68 4.78 -11.10 7.47
CA TYR A 68 4.84 -9.87 6.70
C TYR A 68 5.44 -10.17 5.33
N ILE A 69 4.68 -9.86 4.27
CA ILE A 69 5.06 -10.12 2.88
C ILE A 69 5.48 -8.82 2.21
N ALA A 70 6.75 -8.73 1.82
CA ALA A 70 7.37 -7.60 1.12
C ALA A 70 8.24 -8.08 -0.06
N SER A 71 7.77 -9.11 -0.73
CA SER A 71 8.31 -9.63 -2.00
C SER A 71 7.90 -8.71 -3.17
N PRO A 72 8.30 -8.97 -4.42
CA PRO A 72 7.71 -8.31 -5.58
C PRO A 72 6.19 -8.52 -5.68
N ASN A 73 5.45 -7.50 -6.15
CA ASN A 73 3.98 -7.49 -6.19
C ASN A 73 3.38 -8.73 -6.83
N SER A 74 3.98 -9.25 -7.92
CA SER A 74 3.53 -10.45 -8.63
C SER A 74 3.59 -11.75 -7.81
N LEU A 75 4.19 -11.72 -6.63
CA LEU A 75 4.30 -12.89 -5.74
C LEU A 75 3.38 -12.78 -4.51
N HIS A 76 2.79 -11.62 -4.28
CA HIS A 76 1.99 -11.37 -3.07
C HIS A 76 0.85 -12.35 -2.92
N ALA A 77 0.03 -12.52 -3.97
CA ALA A 77 -1.17 -13.35 -3.90
C ALA A 77 -0.85 -14.81 -3.61
N SER A 78 0.07 -15.42 -4.37
CA SER A 78 0.44 -16.83 -4.17
C SER A 78 1.03 -17.09 -2.79
N GLN A 79 1.89 -16.19 -2.32
CA GLN A 79 2.49 -16.31 -1.00
C GLN A 79 1.46 -16.09 0.12
N ALA A 80 0.62 -15.08 0.02
CA ALA A 80 -0.42 -14.83 1.02
C ALA A 80 -1.39 -16.03 1.15
N ILE A 81 -1.87 -16.57 0.02
CA ILE A 81 -2.77 -17.74 0.00
C ILE A 81 -2.08 -18.95 0.62
N LEU A 82 -0.80 -19.20 0.30
CA LEU A 82 -0.02 -20.28 0.90
C LEU A 82 0.00 -20.16 2.44
N PHE A 83 0.37 -18.99 2.98
CA PHE A 83 0.47 -18.83 4.43
C PHE A 83 -0.89 -18.89 5.11
N MET A 84 -1.94 -18.32 4.53
CA MET A 84 -3.30 -18.41 5.07
C MET A 84 -3.82 -19.85 5.09
N SER A 85 -3.49 -20.68 4.07
CA SER A 85 -3.90 -22.09 4.03
C SER A 85 -3.27 -22.94 5.14
N HIS A 86 -2.16 -22.45 5.72
CA HIS A 86 -1.48 -23.06 6.86
C HIS A 86 -1.76 -22.35 8.20
N GLY A 87 -2.82 -21.53 8.24
CA GLY A 87 -3.27 -20.90 9.47
C GLY A 87 -2.42 -19.70 9.93
N LYS A 88 -1.63 -19.07 9.03
CA LYS A 88 -0.81 -17.90 9.38
C LYS A 88 -1.52 -16.60 8.97
N HIS A 89 -1.59 -15.66 9.90
CA HIS A 89 -2.08 -14.31 9.61
C HIS A 89 -1.14 -13.58 8.65
N VAL A 90 -1.69 -12.77 7.74
CA VAL A 90 -0.92 -12.13 6.67
C VAL A 90 -1.08 -10.63 6.70
N LEU A 91 0.04 -9.92 6.89
CA LEU A 91 0.21 -8.51 6.59
C LEU A 91 1.00 -8.40 5.29
N CYS A 92 0.38 -7.91 4.22
CA CYS A 92 0.98 -7.88 2.89
C CYS A 92 1.18 -6.46 2.40
N GLU A 93 2.39 -6.18 1.88
CA GLU A 93 2.71 -4.88 1.29
C GLU A 93 1.74 -4.48 0.18
N LYS A 94 1.65 -3.17 0.02
CA LYS A 94 0.89 -2.52 -1.06
C LYS A 94 1.68 -2.54 -2.39
N PRO A 95 1.00 -2.58 -3.53
CA PRO A 95 -0.40 -2.95 -3.68
C PRO A 95 -0.60 -4.41 -3.27
N LEU A 96 -1.79 -4.74 -2.78
CA LEU A 96 -2.06 -6.06 -2.18
C LEU A 96 -1.73 -7.22 -3.12
N ALA A 97 -1.97 -7.04 -4.44
CA ALA A 97 -1.57 -7.97 -5.50
C ALA A 97 -1.45 -7.24 -6.85
N SER A 98 -1.28 -7.99 -7.94
CA SER A 98 -1.10 -7.45 -9.29
C SER A 98 -2.38 -6.91 -9.92
N ASN A 99 -3.55 -7.49 -9.56
CA ASN A 99 -4.85 -7.19 -10.16
C ASN A 99 -6.02 -7.62 -9.27
N PHE A 100 -7.25 -7.24 -9.68
CA PHE A 100 -8.49 -7.53 -8.96
C PHE A 100 -8.73 -9.02 -8.75
N LYS A 101 -8.42 -9.88 -9.73
CA LYS A 101 -8.59 -11.32 -9.63
C LYS A 101 -7.73 -11.91 -8.50
N GLU A 102 -6.45 -11.51 -8.45
CA GLU A 102 -5.53 -11.96 -7.40
C GLU A 102 -5.99 -11.50 -6.01
N VAL A 103 -6.39 -10.21 -5.86
CA VAL A 103 -6.92 -9.70 -4.59
C VAL A 103 -8.20 -10.46 -4.17
N SER A 104 -9.10 -10.74 -5.12
CA SER A 104 -10.32 -11.52 -4.85
C SER A 104 -10.00 -12.91 -4.31
N LEU A 105 -9.03 -13.61 -4.91
CA LEU A 105 -8.58 -14.92 -4.44
C LEU A 105 -7.95 -14.86 -3.04
N MET A 106 -7.20 -13.80 -2.73
CA MET A 106 -6.65 -13.58 -1.38
C MET A 106 -7.77 -13.37 -0.35
N VAL A 107 -8.77 -12.57 -0.67
CA VAL A 107 -9.94 -12.32 0.20
C VAL A 107 -10.76 -13.59 0.41
N GLU A 108 -10.99 -14.38 -0.65
CA GLU A 108 -11.65 -15.67 -0.55
C GLU A 108 -10.88 -16.64 0.35
N ALA A 109 -9.55 -16.70 0.22
CA ALA A 109 -8.70 -17.51 1.07
C ALA A 109 -8.78 -17.07 2.55
N ALA A 110 -8.71 -15.76 2.83
CA ALA A 110 -8.84 -15.22 4.18
C ALA A 110 -10.18 -15.64 4.83
N LYS A 111 -11.28 -15.50 4.08
CA LYS A 111 -12.63 -15.94 4.52
C LYS A 111 -12.74 -17.45 4.70
N LYS A 112 -12.19 -18.22 3.76
CA LYS A 112 -12.23 -19.69 3.80
C LYS A 112 -11.50 -20.26 5.01
N TYR A 113 -10.31 -19.74 5.26
CA TYR A 113 -9.46 -20.23 6.34
C TYR A 113 -9.66 -19.50 7.68
N GLN A 114 -10.53 -18.48 7.71
CA GLN A 114 -10.81 -17.62 8.88
C GLN A 114 -9.53 -17.01 9.45
N ILE A 115 -8.65 -16.51 8.57
CA ILE A 115 -7.35 -15.96 8.88
C ILE A 115 -7.32 -14.46 8.53
N LEU A 116 -6.68 -13.66 9.37
CA LEU A 116 -6.49 -12.22 9.12
C LEU A 116 -5.61 -12.01 7.89
N LEU A 117 -6.15 -11.25 6.93
CA LEU A 117 -5.41 -10.63 5.85
C LEU A 117 -5.57 -9.11 5.95
N MET A 118 -4.47 -8.36 5.90
CA MET A 118 -4.49 -6.89 5.88
C MET A 118 -3.47 -6.36 4.88
N GLU A 119 -3.90 -5.39 4.07
CA GLU A 119 -3.00 -4.63 3.20
C GLU A 119 -2.21 -3.60 4.00
N ALA A 120 -0.88 -3.60 3.86
CA ALA A 120 0.03 -2.71 4.56
C ALA A 120 0.11 -1.34 3.86
N LEU A 121 -1.01 -0.64 3.80
CA LEU A 121 -1.05 0.76 3.38
C LEU A 121 -1.15 1.64 4.63
N LYS A 122 0.00 2.04 5.14
CA LYS A 122 0.16 2.75 6.43
C LYS A 122 -0.60 4.08 6.52
N THR A 123 -0.81 4.77 5.39
CA THR A 123 -1.38 6.14 5.37
C THR A 123 -2.69 6.25 6.12
N THR A 124 -3.59 5.30 5.94
CA THR A 124 -4.93 5.29 6.53
C THR A 124 -4.94 5.12 8.04
N PHE A 125 -3.88 4.54 8.61
CA PHE A 125 -3.74 4.34 10.06
C PHE A 125 -3.10 5.54 10.77
N LEU A 126 -2.52 6.49 10.02
CA LEU A 126 -1.81 7.63 10.61
C LEU A 126 -2.76 8.59 11.33
N PRO A 127 -2.46 9.02 12.57
CA PRO A 127 -3.29 9.96 13.34
C PRO A 127 -3.67 11.23 12.55
N ASN A 128 -2.73 11.81 11.81
CA ASN A 128 -2.99 12.99 11.01
C ASN A 128 -3.96 12.70 9.84
N PHE A 129 -3.91 11.51 9.25
CA PHE A 129 -4.87 11.13 8.22
C PHE A 129 -6.26 10.90 8.80
N GLN A 130 -6.35 10.27 9.97
CA GLN A 130 -7.62 10.09 10.68
C GLN A 130 -8.22 11.44 11.08
N ALA A 131 -7.39 12.42 11.48
CA ALA A 131 -7.85 13.78 11.75
C ALA A 131 -8.46 14.45 10.50
N ILE A 132 -7.92 14.21 9.29
CA ILE A 132 -8.55 14.66 8.04
C ILE A 132 -9.97 14.12 7.93
N LYS A 133 -10.13 12.79 8.06
CA LYS A 133 -11.45 12.14 7.97
C LYS A 133 -12.45 12.69 8.98
N GLN A 134 -12.03 12.89 10.21
CA GLN A 134 -12.88 13.39 11.28
C GLN A 134 -13.32 14.84 11.09
N ASN A 135 -12.51 15.66 10.40
CA ASN A 135 -12.73 17.10 10.27
C ASN A 135 -13.17 17.55 8.85
N ILE A 136 -13.24 16.63 7.88
CA ILE A 136 -13.59 16.95 6.50
C ILE A 136 -14.95 17.66 6.36
N HIS A 137 -15.89 17.40 7.25
CA HIS A 137 -17.19 18.04 7.29
C HIS A 137 -17.12 19.57 7.54
N LYS A 138 -16.05 20.06 8.17
CA LYS A 138 -15.87 21.48 8.49
C LYS A 138 -15.69 22.36 7.25
N ILE A 139 -15.18 21.80 6.15
CA ILE A 139 -14.97 22.55 4.90
C ILE A 139 -16.23 22.60 4.01
N GLY A 140 -17.37 22.07 4.49
CA GLY A 140 -18.62 22.02 3.72
C GLY A 140 -18.60 20.94 2.65
N THR A 141 -19.43 21.09 1.60
CA THR A 141 -19.46 20.14 0.49
C THR A 141 -18.11 20.14 -0.23
N VAL A 142 -17.47 18.96 -0.28
CA VAL A 142 -16.21 18.78 -1.03
C VAL A 142 -16.50 18.84 -2.52
N ARG A 143 -15.72 19.61 -3.25
CA ARG A 143 -15.83 19.74 -4.72
C ARG A 143 -14.62 19.20 -5.45
N LYS A 144 -13.46 19.19 -4.79
CA LYS A 144 -12.22 18.67 -5.40
C LYS A 144 -11.27 18.13 -4.36
N PHE A 145 -10.55 17.05 -4.71
CA PHE A 145 -9.38 16.59 -4.00
C PHE A 145 -8.21 16.52 -4.99
N PHE A 146 -7.19 17.32 -4.75
CA PHE A 146 -5.92 17.24 -5.47
C PHE A 146 -4.94 16.43 -4.65
N SER A 147 -4.53 15.27 -5.17
CA SER A 147 -3.58 14.36 -4.54
C SER A 147 -2.36 14.14 -5.42
N ASN A 148 -1.18 14.33 -4.86
CA ASN A 148 0.07 14.29 -5.60
C ASN A 148 1.11 13.48 -4.85
N PHE A 149 1.70 12.50 -5.53
CA PHE A 149 2.90 11.82 -5.08
C PHE A 149 3.84 11.59 -6.29
N CYS A 150 4.83 12.45 -6.41
CA CYS A 150 5.88 12.36 -7.41
C CYS A 150 7.23 12.33 -6.70
N GLN A 151 7.97 11.26 -6.90
CA GLN A 151 9.28 11.06 -6.30
C GLN A 151 10.22 10.42 -7.31
N TYR A 152 11.30 11.12 -7.65
CA TYR A 152 12.35 10.56 -8.50
C TYR A 152 12.91 9.30 -7.84
N SER A 153 12.76 8.16 -8.50
CA SER A 153 13.23 6.89 -7.98
C SER A 153 14.76 6.82 -7.99
N SER A 154 15.36 6.40 -6.88
CA SER A 154 16.82 6.14 -6.81
C SER A 154 17.30 5.08 -7.81
N ARG A 155 16.37 4.32 -8.42
CA ARG A 155 16.67 3.28 -9.40
C ARG A 155 16.49 3.75 -10.85
N TYR A 156 16.03 5.00 -11.06
CA TYR A 156 15.73 5.50 -12.40
C TYR A 156 17.00 5.83 -13.20
N ASP A 157 18.10 6.23 -12.54
CA ASP A 157 19.37 6.45 -13.23
C ASP A 157 19.96 5.14 -13.77
N GLU A 158 19.85 4.03 -13.03
CA GLU A 158 20.25 2.71 -13.52
C GLU A 158 19.33 2.26 -14.69
N TYR A 159 18.03 2.57 -14.62
CA TYR A 159 17.11 2.31 -15.71
C TYR A 159 17.53 3.06 -17.00
N LYS A 160 17.86 4.35 -16.91
CA LYS A 160 18.37 5.14 -18.04
C LYS A 160 19.69 4.59 -18.59
N ALA A 161 20.46 3.93 -17.75
CA ALA A 161 21.69 3.22 -18.15
C ALA A 161 21.42 1.81 -18.75
N GLY A 162 20.16 1.45 -18.99
CA GLY A 162 19.75 0.19 -19.63
C GLY A 162 19.55 -0.98 -18.66
N LYS A 163 19.57 -0.75 -17.32
CA LYS A 163 19.40 -1.81 -16.32
C LYS A 163 18.00 -1.78 -15.71
N ILE A 164 17.15 -2.73 -16.10
CA ILE A 164 15.80 -2.85 -15.61
C ILE A 164 15.80 -3.51 -14.23
N LEU A 165 15.67 -2.71 -13.18
CA LEU A 165 15.51 -3.17 -11.80
C LEU A 165 14.03 -3.44 -11.48
N ASN A 166 13.76 -4.11 -10.36
CA ASN A 166 12.40 -4.53 -9.93
C ASN A 166 11.35 -3.42 -10.06
N ALA A 167 11.70 -2.19 -9.66
CA ALA A 167 10.78 -1.04 -9.68
C ALA A 167 10.32 -0.60 -11.08
N PHE A 168 10.99 -1.10 -12.15
CA PHE A 168 10.75 -0.76 -13.55
C PHE A 168 10.49 -2.02 -14.41
N ASN A 169 10.23 -3.16 -13.76
CA ASN A 169 10.03 -4.45 -14.43
C ASN A 169 8.53 -4.84 -14.45
N PRO A 170 7.89 -4.92 -15.62
CA PRO A 170 6.48 -5.31 -15.74
C PRO A 170 6.23 -6.76 -15.29
N ALA A 171 7.22 -7.67 -15.40
CA ALA A 171 7.08 -9.05 -14.92
C ALA A 171 6.89 -9.14 -13.40
N LEU A 172 7.19 -8.07 -12.66
CA LEU A 172 6.98 -7.97 -11.22
C LEU A 172 5.77 -7.12 -10.83
N SER A 173 4.89 -6.83 -11.79
CA SER A 173 3.66 -6.04 -11.60
C SER A 173 3.94 -4.67 -10.96
N ASN A 174 4.94 -3.97 -11.50
CA ASN A 174 5.37 -2.68 -10.98
C ASN A 174 5.05 -1.54 -11.97
N GLY A 175 5.31 -0.32 -11.59
CA GLY A 175 5.01 0.89 -12.34
C GLY A 175 4.70 2.05 -11.40
N SER A 176 4.46 3.24 -11.93
CA SER A 176 4.18 4.41 -11.12
C SER A 176 2.79 4.33 -10.45
N ILE A 177 1.76 3.83 -11.16
CA ILE A 177 0.43 3.60 -10.58
C ILE A 177 0.52 2.64 -9.40
N MET A 178 1.17 1.50 -9.59
CA MET A 178 1.24 0.43 -8.60
C MET A 178 2.04 0.83 -7.36
N ASP A 179 3.17 1.50 -7.52
CA ASP A 179 4.08 1.81 -6.42
C ASP A 179 3.79 3.14 -5.72
N ILE A 180 3.42 4.16 -6.50
CA ILE A 180 3.25 5.55 -6.07
C ILE A 180 1.78 5.98 -6.11
N GLY A 181 1.08 5.72 -7.23
CA GLY A 181 -0.31 6.12 -7.45
C GLY A 181 -1.26 5.55 -6.40
N VAL A 182 -1.02 4.35 -5.92
CA VAL A 182 -1.78 3.69 -4.86
C VAL A 182 -1.89 4.56 -3.59
N TYR A 183 -0.85 5.33 -3.23
CA TYR A 183 -0.88 6.25 -2.09
C TYR A 183 -1.77 7.48 -2.29
N CYS A 184 -2.25 7.71 -3.50
CA CYS A 184 -3.21 8.76 -3.82
C CYS A 184 -4.61 8.19 -4.02
N ILE A 185 -4.73 7.03 -4.68
CA ILE A 185 -5.99 6.36 -4.96
C ILE A 185 -6.63 5.84 -3.66
N TYR A 186 -5.87 5.11 -2.86
CA TYR A 186 -6.36 4.47 -1.64
C TYR A 186 -6.96 5.47 -0.63
N PRO A 187 -6.27 6.57 -0.27
CA PRO A 187 -6.85 7.60 0.58
C PRO A 187 -8.10 8.26 -0.02
N ALA A 188 -8.17 8.44 -1.33
CA ALA A 188 -9.34 9.01 -1.99
C ALA A 188 -10.56 8.09 -1.85
N VAL A 189 -10.39 6.79 -2.13
CA VAL A 189 -11.47 5.80 -1.98
C VAL A 189 -11.87 5.62 -0.52
N TYR A 190 -10.91 5.64 0.41
CA TYR A 190 -11.19 5.58 1.84
C TYR A 190 -12.04 6.76 2.34
N LEU A 191 -11.85 7.97 1.80
CA LEU A 191 -12.57 9.17 2.21
C LEU A 191 -13.92 9.32 1.50
N PHE A 192 -14.02 8.94 0.23
CA PHE A 192 -15.14 9.29 -0.65
C PHE A 192 -15.86 8.09 -1.27
N GLY A 193 -15.36 6.85 -1.04
CA GLY A 193 -15.89 5.64 -1.64
C GLY A 193 -15.47 5.47 -3.10
N LYS A 194 -16.08 4.49 -3.77
CA LYS A 194 -15.80 4.16 -5.18
C LYS A 194 -16.30 5.26 -6.12
N PRO A 195 -15.47 5.75 -7.07
CA PRO A 195 -15.90 6.73 -8.07
C PRO A 195 -16.85 6.12 -9.10
N GLU A 196 -17.66 6.97 -9.76
CA GLU A 196 -18.56 6.55 -10.85
C GLU A 196 -17.79 6.24 -12.14
N ARG A 197 -16.67 6.93 -12.37
CA ARG A 197 -15.83 6.78 -13.58
C ARG A 197 -14.39 7.17 -13.28
N VAL A 198 -13.47 6.54 -14.01
CA VAL A 198 -12.03 6.81 -13.94
C VAL A 198 -11.54 7.28 -15.32
N SER A 199 -10.63 8.24 -15.32
CA SER A 199 -9.86 8.66 -16.52
C SER A 199 -8.38 8.64 -16.18
N ALA A 200 -7.56 8.00 -16.99
CA ALA A 200 -6.13 7.87 -16.74
C ALA A 200 -5.30 8.16 -18.00
N ASN A 201 -4.14 8.77 -17.79
CA ASN A 201 -3.11 8.98 -18.80
C ASN A 201 -1.73 8.76 -18.18
N ALA A 202 -0.76 8.30 -18.96
CA ALA A 202 0.59 8.04 -18.47
C ALA A 202 1.67 8.30 -19.52
N ILE A 203 2.87 8.52 -19.02
CA ILE A 203 4.13 8.47 -19.77
C ILE A 203 4.66 7.06 -19.64
N MET A 204 4.57 6.29 -20.74
CA MET A 204 5.06 4.92 -20.79
C MET A 204 6.57 4.92 -21.04
N LEU A 205 7.28 4.02 -20.37
CA LEU A 205 8.71 3.80 -20.51
C LEU A 205 8.99 2.62 -21.46
N ASP A 206 10.19 2.54 -22.02
CA ASP A 206 10.60 1.49 -22.96
C ASP A 206 10.49 0.07 -22.39
N SER A 207 10.54 -0.08 -21.06
CA SER A 207 10.29 -1.38 -20.41
C SER A 207 8.83 -1.82 -20.42
N GLY A 208 7.91 -0.97 -20.88
CA GLY A 208 6.47 -1.26 -20.95
C GLY A 208 5.70 -0.90 -19.68
N ILE A 209 6.33 -0.21 -18.69
CA ILE A 209 5.60 0.31 -17.52
C ILE A 209 5.36 1.81 -17.62
N ASP A 210 4.45 2.31 -16.80
CA ASP A 210 4.24 3.73 -16.59
C ASP A 210 5.32 4.34 -15.67
N GLY A 211 5.96 5.42 -16.13
CA GLY A 211 6.94 6.18 -15.36
C GLY A 211 6.30 7.31 -14.56
N ALA A 212 5.27 7.92 -15.12
CA ALA A 212 4.50 9.00 -14.52
C ALA A 212 3.10 9.04 -15.13
N GLY A 213 2.15 9.70 -14.48
CA GLY A 213 0.82 9.86 -15.03
C GLY A 213 -0.09 10.75 -14.19
N SER A 214 -1.31 10.86 -14.68
CA SER A 214 -2.41 11.54 -14.02
C SER A 214 -3.68 10.71 -14.10
N ILE A 215 -4.47 10.76 -13.03
CA ILE A 215 -5.73 10.03 -12.90
C ILE A 215 -6.79 11.02 -12.44
N ILE A 216 -8.00 10.93 -12.98
CA ILE A 216 -9.17 11.66 -12.49
C ILE A 216 -10.21 10.63 -12.07
N LEU A 217 -10.59 10.67 -10.79
CA LEU A 217 -11.71 9.91 -10.25
C LEU A 217 -12.93 10.83 -10.24
N HIS A 218 -13.98 10.45 -10.97
CA HIS A 218 -15.20 11.24 -11.13
C HIS A 218 -16.27 10.72 -10.17
N TYR A 219 -16.85 11.63 -9.42
CA TYR A 219 -18.01 11.43 -8.55
C TYR A 219 -19.12 12.40 -9.01
N SER A 220 -20.36 12.21 -8.56
CA SER A 220 -21.50 13.03 -8.96
C SER A 220 -21.31 14.53 -8.67
N GLU A 221 -20.68 14.88 -7.55
CA GLU A 221 -20.57 16.28 -7.11
C GLU A 221 -19.13 16.76 -6.91
N MET A 222 -18.16 15.88 -7.11
CA MET A 222 -16.73 16.21 -6.93
C MET A 222 -15.85 15.40 -7.88
N GLU A 223 -14.60 15.82 -8.00
CA GLU A 223 -13.55 15.05 -8.67
C GLU A 223 -12.30 14.93 -7.82
N VAL A 224 -11.57 13.83 -7.97
CA VAL A 224 -10.22 13.66 -7.44
C VAL A 224 -9.23 13.73 -8.59
N ILE A 225 -8.25 14.63 -8.50
CA ILE A 225 -7.17 14.77 -9.47
C ILE A 225 -5.90 14.22 -8.84
N ILE A 226 -5.34 13.19 -9.44
CA ILE A 226 -4.13 12.52 -8.96
C ILE A 226 -2.98 12.77 -9.94
N SER A 227 -1.83 13.16 -9.42
CA SER A 227 -0.56 13.17 -10.14
C SER A 227 0.41 12.20 -9.48
N HIS A 228 0.99 11.30 -10.25
CA HIS A 228 1.96 10.32 -9.74
C HIS A 228 3.18 10.21 -10.65
N SER A 229 4.38 10.02 -10.08
CA SER A 229 5.60 9.88 -10.87
C SER A 229 6.70 9.16 -10.10
N LYS A 230 7.41 8.26 -10.79
CA LYS A 230 8.69 7.67 -10.35
C LYS A 230 9.90 8.29 -11.06
N ILE A 231 9.67 9.18 -12.01
CA ILE A 231 10.70 9.75 -12.89
C ILE A 231 10.88 11.27 -12.72
N THR A 232 10.06 11.89 -11.87
CA THR A 232 10.16 13.31 -11.50
C THR A 232 9.82 13.52 -10.04
N ASN A 233 10.28 14.64 -9.46
CA ASN A 233 9.80 15.13 -8.17
C ASN A 233 8.70 16.17 -8.38
N SER A 234 7.88 16.41 -7.35
CA SER A 234 6.91 17.51 -7.30
C SER A 234 7.05 18.27 -5.99
N ALA A 235 6.88 19.60 -6.07
CA ALA A 235 6.75 20.49 -4.92
C ALA A 235 5.29 20.84 -4.62
N ALA A 236 4.33 20.30 -5.39
CA ALA A 236 2.91 20.56 -5.18
C ALA A 236 2.43 19.94 -3.85
N ILE A 237 1.61 20.69 -3.14
CA ILE A 237 0.91 20.21 -1.94
C ILE A 237 -0.35 19.43 -2.33
N ASN A 238 -0.89 18.67 -1.38
CA ASN A 238 -2.18 18.02 -1.54
C ASN A 238 -3.25 18.86 -0.86
N GLU A 239 -4.46 18.88 -1.42
CA GLU A 239 -5.54 19.67 -0.83
C GLU A 239 -6.92 19.09 -1.12
N ILE A 240 -7.80 19.16 -0.11
CA ILE A 240 -9.22 18.84 -0.26
C ILE A 240 -9.99 20.15 -0.23
N GLN A 241 -10.65 20.49 -1.34
CA GLN A 241 -11.33 21.78 -1.55
C GLN A 241 -12.83 21.61 -1.29
N GLY A 242 -13.32 22.31 -0.29
CA GLY A 242 -14.74 22.39 0.05
C GLY A 242 -15.28 23.80 -0.12
N GLU A 243 -16.61 23.94 -0.07
CA GLU A 243 -17.28 25.22 -0.25
C GLU A 243 -17.02 26.25 0.87
N LYS A 244 -16.59 25.78 2.06
CA LYS A 244 -16.33 26.63 3.24
C LYS A 244 -14.85 26.77 3.58
N GLY A 245 -13.97 25.95 2.96
CA GLY A 245 -12.54 25.97 3.23
C GLY A 245 -11.79 24.89 2.47
N VAL A 246 -10.48 24.82 2.72
CA VAL A 246 -9.57 23.86 2.10
C VAL A 246 -8.77 23.17 3.20
N ILE A 247 -8.68 21.84 3.15
CA ILE A 247 -7.71 21.07 3.96
C ILE A 247 -6.42 20.98 3.16
N VAL A 248 -5.34 21.50 3.72
CA VAL A 248 -3.99 21.47 3.13
C VAL A 248 -3.18 20.37 3.78
N ILE A 249 -2.53 19.52 2.96
CA ILE A 249 -1.79 18.33 3.39
C ILE A 249 -0.42 18.36 2.73
N ASN A 250 0.66 18.38 3.51
CA ASN A 250 2.01 18.50 2.96
C ASN A 250 2.49 17.28 2.17
N LYS A 251 2.11 16.07 2.60
CA LYS A 251 2.50 14.82 1.93
C LYS A 251 1.41 13.77 2.12
N MET A 252 0.88 13.23 1.02
CA MET A 252 -0.23 12.27 1.12
C MET A 252 0.16 10.94 1.73
N SER A 253 1.28 10.35 1.34
CA SER A 253 1.70 9.04 1.85
C SER A 253 2.01 9.02 3.35
N THR A 254 2.40 10.17 3.91
CA THR A 254 2.75 10.33 5.34
C THR A 254 2.45 11.78 5.77
N PRO A 255 1.16 12.14 5.98
CA PRO A 255 0.78 13.49 6.38
C PRO A 255 1.45 13.87 7.70
N LYS A 256 2.22 14.97 7.70
CA LYS A 256 2.88 15.51 8.91
C LYS A 256 2.28 16.84 9.33
N GLN A 257 1.91 17.66 8.36
CA GLN A 257 1.29 18.96 8.56
C GLN A 257 -0.05 18.96 7.86
N VAL A 258 -1.11 19.12 8.62
CA VAL A 258 -2.48 19.16 8.13
C VAL A 258 -3.19 20.33 8.78
N LYS A 259 -3.80 21.18 7.97
CA LYS A 259 -4.59 22.33 8.46
C LYS A 259 -5.78 22.62 7.57
N ILE A 260 -6.79 23.25 8.13
CA ILE A 260 -7.89 23.87 7.41
C ILE A 260 -7.56 25.36 7.20
N ILE A 261 -7.83 25.87 6.02
CA ILE A 261 -7.87 27.30 5.72
C ILE A 261 -9.32 27.61 5.33
N TYR A 262 -9.99 28.44 6.11
CA TYR A 262 -11.38 28.83 5.88
C TYR A 262 -11.49 29.99 4.88
N ARG A 263 -12.69 30.20 4.32
CA ARG A 263 -12.95 31.27 3.34
C ARG A 263 -12.74 32.69 3.89
N ASP A 264 -12.87 32.88 5.19
CA ASP A 264 -12.62 34.15 5.87
C ASP A 264 -11.13 34.44 6.13
N GLY A 265 -10.26 33.51 5.72
CA GLY A 265 -8.81 33.57 5.92
C GLY A 265 -8.32 33.04 7.26
N SER A 266 -9.21 32.65 8.16
CA SER A 266 -8.83 31.96 9.39
C SER A 266 -8.30 30.54 9.11
N SER A 267 -7.54 29.98 10.03
CA SER A 267 -7.00 28.62 9.89
C SER A 267 -7.10 27.84 11.19
N GLU A 268 -7.18 26.51 11.04
CA GLU A 268 -7.21 25.54 12.14
C GLU A 268 -6.20 24.43 11.88
N GLU A 269 -5.25 24.25 12.79
CA GLU A 269 -4.30 23.12 12.71
C GLU A 269 -5.00 21.83 13.11
N LEU A 270 -4.86 20.79 12.28
CA LEU A 270 -5.42 19.45 12.54
C LEU A 270 -4.34 18.47 13.00
N GLN A 271 -3.10 18.90 13.07
CA GLN A 271 -1.97 18.04 13.39
C GLN A 271 -2.16 17.34 14.75
N GLN A 272 -1.92 16.03 14.75
CA GLN A 272 -1.95 15.17 15.93
C GLN A 272 -0.53 14.81 16.38
N ASP A 273 -0.40 14.32 17.60
CA ASP A 273 0.84 13.68 18.06
C ASP A 273 1.05 12.37 17.30
N GLN A 274 1.96 12.40 16.34
CA GLN A 274 2.24 11.32 15.40
C GLN A 274 3.72 11.01 15.36
N SER A 275 4.10 9.79 15.70
CA SER A 275 5.47 9.30 15.53
C SER A 275 5.90 9.36 14.05
N ASN A 276 7.20 9.51 13.83
CA ASN A 276 7.82 9.32 12.52
C ASN A 276 7.97 7.84 12.12
N ASP A 277 7.71 6.92 13.05
CA ASP A 277 7.70 5.48 12.83
C ASP A 277 6.38 5.03 12.22
N PHE A 278 6.12 5.49 10.98
CA PHE A 278 4.79 5.43 10.36
C PHE A 278 4.21 4.03 10.24
N MET A 279 5.05 2.99 10.07
CA MET A 279 4.59 1.60 9.97
C MET A 279 4.19 1.01 11.34
N PHE A 280 4.53 1.68 12.46
CA PHE A 280 4.09 1.27 13.78
C PHE A 280 2.55 1.18 13.88
N TYR A 281 1.83 2.12 13.30
CA TYR A 281 0.38 2.20 13.41
C TYR A 281 -0.34 1.04 12.69
N GLU A 282 0.18 0.59 11.54
CA GLU A 282 -0.38 -0.59 10.86
C GLU A 282 -0.03 -1.89 11.59
N VAL A 283 1.15 -1.97 12.21
CA VAL A 283 1.52 -3.11 13.07
C VAL A 283 0.62 -3.18 14.31
N GLN A 284 0.37 -2.04 14.95
CA GLN A 284 -0.52 -1.93 16.11
C GLN A 284 -1.94 -2.42 15.78
N GLU A 285 -2.49 -1.96 14.65
CA GLU A 285 -3.81 -2.43 14.17
C GLU A 285 -3.78 -3.93 13.90
N PHE A 286 -2.79 -4.43 13.17
CA PHE A 286 -2.70 -5.83 12.80
C PHE A 286 -2.62 -6.75 14.03
N ILE A 287 -1.79 -6.42 15.02
CA ILE A 287 -1.69 -7.18 16.27
C ILE A 287 -3.00 -7.12 17.05
N SER A 288 -3.64 -5.95 17.12
CA SER A 288 -4.94 -5.78 17.76
C SER A 288 -6.01 -6.66 17.13
N LEU A 289 -6.05 -6.74 15.80
CA LEU A 289 -7.00 -7.58 15.06
C LEU A 289 -6.79 -9.07 15.35
N ILE A 290 -5.55 -9.55 15.39
CA ILE A 290 -5.24 -10.95 15.77
C ILE A 290 -5.78 -11.26 17.16
N LYS A 291 -5.51 -10.39 18.15
CA LYS A 291 -5.97 -10.58 19.55
C LYS A 291 -7.49 -10.60 19.67
N ASN A 292 -8.19 -9.90 18.81
CA ASN A 292 -9.65 -9.83 18.77
C ASN A 292 -10.27 -10.86 17.80
N ASN A 293 -9.50 -11.81 17.28
CA ASN A 293 -9.93 -12.84 16.33
C ASN A 293 -10.67 -12.26 15.11
N LYS A 294 -10.18 -11.13 14.59
CA LYS A 294 -10.70 -10.52 13.36
C LYS A 294 -9.95 -11.05 12.16
N ILE A 295 -10.64 -11.17 11.03
CA ILE A 295 -10.06 -11.63 9.76
C ILE A 295 -9.78 -10.47 8.79
N GLU A 296 -10.28 -9.27 9.08
CA GLU A 296 -10.03 -8.03 8.31
C GLU A 296 -10.03 -6.80 9.21
N SER A 297 -9.43 -5.72 8.74
CA SER A 297 -9.50 -4.39 9.37
C SER A 297 -10.77 -3.65 8.92
N THR A 298 -11.32 -2.83 9.81
CA THR A 298 -12.40 -1.88 9.45
C THR A 298 -11.84 -0.61 8.78
N ILE A 299 -10.53 -0.41 8.82
CA ILE A 299 -9.82 0.71 8.17
C ILE A 299 -9.38 0.29 6.77
N ASN A 300 -8.46 -0.67 6.66
CA ASN A 300 -8.07 -1.28 5.38
C ASN A 300 -8.89 -2.55 5.17
N SER A 301 -10.19 -2.38 4.86
CA SER A 301 -11.11 -3.50 4.69
C SER A 301 -10.89 -4.22 3.35
N PHE A 302 -11.37 -5.46 3.26
CA PHE A 302 -11.37 -6.21 1.99
C PHE A 302 -12.07 -5.45 0.86
N GLN A 303 -13.21 -4.82 1.17
CA GLN A 303 -13.94 -4.05 0.19
C GLN A 303 -13.11 -2.87 -0.34
N LEU A 304 -12.44 -2.16 0.54
CA LEU A 304 -11.58 -1.03 0.15
C LEU A 304 -10.42 -1.48 -0.74
N SER A 305 -9.70 -2.56 -0.38
CA SER A 305 -8.61 -3.10 -1.21
C SER A 305 -9.11 -3.58 -2.57
N LEU A 306 -10.31 -4.20 -2.64
CA LEU A 306 -10.94 -4.61 -3.90
C LEU A 306 -11.30 -3.40 -4.78
N GLU A 307 -11.91 -2.36 -4.23
CA GLU A 307 -12.26 -1.15 -4.98
C GLU A 307 -11.02 -0.42 -5.49
N VAL A 308 -9.98 -0.33 -4.69
CA VAL A 308 -8.72 0.33 -5.07
C VAL A 308 -8.03 -0.40 -6.20
N ILE A 309 -7.90 -1.73 -6.11
CA ILE A 309 -7.24 -2.49 -7.19
C ILE A 309 -8.07 -2.50 -8.48
N GLU A 310 -9.41 -2.50 -8.39
CA GLU A 310 -10.28 -2.39 -9.57
C GLU A 310 -10.08 -1.05 -10.28
N ILE A 311 -9.93 0.06 -9.53
CA ILE A 311 -9.61 1.37 -10.09
C ILE A 311 -8.22 1.36 -10.75
N MET A 312 -7.24 0.74 -10.10
CA MET A 312 -5.88 0.62 -10.65
C MET A 312 -5.88 -0.22 -11.93
N ASP A 313 -6.66 -1.29 -12.00
CA ASP A 313 -6.82 -2.12 -13.20
C ASP A 313 -7.46 -1.31 -14.32
N GLU A 314 -8.51 -0.54 -14.06
CA GLU A 314 -9.12 0.35 -15.06
C GLU A 314 -8.12 1.42 -15.56
N CYS A 315 -7.31 2.02 -14.66
CA CYS A 315 -6.25 2.92 -15.08
C CYS A 315 -5.25 2.23 -16.00
N ARG A 316 -4.79 1.02 -15.62
CA ARG A 316 -3.85 0.23 -16.45
C ARG A 316 -4.44 -0.12 -17.81
N ARG A 317 -5.70 -0.50 -17.85
CA ARG A 317 -6.42 -0.78 -19.10
C ARG A 317 -6.41 0.44 -20.02
N GLN A 318 -6.72 1.63 -19.52
CA GLN A 318 -6.77 2.87 -20.30
C GLN A 318 -5.40 3.28 -20.88
N ILE A 319 -4.33 3.03 -20.16
CA ILE A 319 -2.96 3.37 -20.60
C ILE A 319 -2.26 2.22 -21.34
N GLY A 320 -2.93 1.06 -21.52
CA GLY A 320 -2.37 -0.09 -22.20
C GLY A 320 -1.32 -0.88 -21.41
N LEU A 321 -1.24 -0.69 -20.07
CA LEU A 321 -0.30 -1.40 -19.22
C LEU A 321 -0.85 -2.78 -18.85
N ARG A 322 -0.17 -3.84 -19.26
CA ARG A 322 -0.49 -5.23 -18.92
C ARG A 322 0.68 -5.91 -18.21
N PHE A 323 0.35 -6.79 -17.26
CA PHE A 323 1.31 -7.63 -16.56
C PHE A 323 1.15 -9.09 -16.97
N PRO A 324 2.18 -9.95 -16.84
CA PRO A 324 2.02 -11.39 -17.01
C PRO A 324 0.93 -12.00 -16.12
N ALA A 325 0.71 -11.44 -14.93
CA ALA A 325 -0.35 -11.84 -14.02
C ALA A 325 -1.78 -11.60 -14.57
N ASP A 326 -1.93 -10.83 -15.63
CA ASP A 326 -3.22 -10.57 -16.30
C ASP A 326 -3.53 -11.64 -17.37
N GLU A 327 -2.58 -12.55 -17.70
CA GLU A 327 -2.79 -13.61 -18.67
C GLU A 327 -3.88 -14.58 -18.18
N GLY A 328 -4.81 -14.95 -19.06
CA GLY A 328 -5.95 -15.82 -18.75
C GLY A 328 -7.11 -15.11 -18.02
N ILE A 329 -7.03 -13.81 -17.80
CA ILE A 329 -8.18 -12.95 -17.51
C ILE A 329 -8.78 -12.61 -18.88
N GLY A 330 -9.98 -13.16 -19.21
CA GLY A 330 -10.63 -12.94 -20.51
C GLY A 330 -10.77 -11.44 -20.84
N GLU A 331 -11.14 -11.11 -22.10
CA GLU A 331 -11.17 -9.75 -22.69
C GLU A 331 -12.05 -8.69 -21.97
N SER A 332 -12.34 -8.86 -20.71
CA SER A 332 -12.96 -7.86 -19.84
C SER A 332 -11.95 -6.85 -19.25
N PHE A 333 -10.76 -6.75 -19.86
CA PHE A 333 -9.79 -5.67 -19.68
C PHE A 333 -9.70 -4.79 -20.90
#